data_0d38f46c702ef3527d2177921b8c443d
#
_entry.id   0d38f46c702ef3527d2177921b8c443d
#
_cell.length_a   1.000
_cell.length_b   1.000
_cell.length_c   1.000
_cell.angle_alpha   90.00
_cell.angle_beta   90.00
_cell.angle_gamma   90.00
#
_symmetry.space_group_name_H-M   'P 1'
#
loop_
_entity.id
_entity.type
_entity.pdbx_description
1 polymer ?
#
loop_
_entity_poly.entity_id
_entity_poly.type
_entity_poly.pdbx_seq_one_letter_code
_entity_poly.pdbx_strand_id
1 'polypeptide(L)'
;MKKYLMTFALGMMALSTAAFAGTQATNTNTVSPTLQISATIQKAVRLTLSTGTAAVTHCAVVNNGGNPDYTMNFGTVDALGINAGNCNLFGPANPGVDSAIYWSDYNLTPIFTGQSTSNNTITAQVTTNFTAANASIVRDSANSSTVPASAAAFTALGTASADTIAGPGVTSGTALTRFIGVAIAPTNGAGTLTGAQSATVTFTLTVN
;
A
#
# COMPACT_ATOMS: atom_id res chain seq x y z
N MET A 1 63.43 -6.69 4.47
CA MET A 1 62.60 -5.58 5.05
C MET A 1 62.92 -4.20 4.48
N LYS A 2 63.96 -3.95 3.70
CA LYS A 2 64.21 -2.60 3.13
C LYS A 2 63.51 -2.26 1.82
N LYS A 3 62.98 -3.23 1.07
CA LYS A 3 62.34 -3.00 -0.25
C LYS A 3 60.87 -2.53 -0.16
N TYR A 4 60.16 -2.76 0.94
CA TYR A 4 58.76 -2.35 1.09
C TYR A 4 58.59 -0.90 1.59
N LEU A 5 59.62 -0.34 2.23
CA LEU A 5 59.56 1.03 2.73
C LEU A 5 59.63 2.07 1.60
N MET A 6 60.31 1.72 0.47
CA MET A 6 60.49 2.65 -0.66
C MET A 6 59.22 2.79 -1.53
N THR A 7 58.41 1.71 -1.61
CA THR A 7 57.16 1.71 -2.39
C THR A 7 56.05 2.51 -1.69
N PHE A 8 56.05 2.51 -0.35
CA PHE A 8 55.07 3.28 0.43
C PHE A 8 55.35 4.80 0.40
N ALA A 9 56.59 5.21 0.35
CA ALA A 9 56.97 6.62 0.25
C ALA A 9 56.60 7.22 -1.11
N LEU A 10 56.70 6.44 -2.21
CA LEU A 10 56.31 6.89 -3.55
C LEU A 10 54.78 7.00 -3.74
N GLY A 11 53.99 6.16 -3.05
CA GLY A 11 52.53 6.22 -3.07
C GLY A 11 51.98 7.45 -2.33
N MET A 12 52.62 7.90 -1.27
CA MET A 12 52.21 9.12 -0.54
C MET A 12 52.55 10.42 -1.27
N MET A 13 53.60 10.44 -2.08
CA MET A 13 53.94 11.64 -2.88
C MET A 13 52.98 11.86 -4.06
N ALA A 14 52.38 10.80 -4.59
CA ALA A 14 51.38 10.92 -5.68
C ALA A 14 50.02 11.46 -5.20
N LEU A 15 49.66 11.28 -3.92
CA LEU A 15 48.43 11.81 -3.37
C LEU A 15 48.51 13.29 -2.94
N SER A 16 49.73 13.80 -2.74
CA SER A 16 49.90 15.20 -2.28
C SER A 16 49.84 16.25 -3.41
N THR A 17 49.94 15.85 -4.67
CA THR A 17 49.89 16.79 -5.82
C THR A 17 48.47 17.07 -6.31
N ALA A 18 47.46 16.29 -5.89
CA ALA A 18 46.07 16.53 -6.28
C ALA A 18 45.33 17.50 -5.36
N ALA A 19 45.94 17.94 -4.26
CA ALA A 19 45.23 18.71 -3.21
C ALA A 19 45.18 20.22 -3.45
N PHE A 20 45.77 20.75 -4.52
CA PHE A 20 45.88 22.20 -4.74
C PHE A 20 45.37 22.72 -6.09
N ALA A 21 44.44 21.96 -6.73
CA ALA A 21 43.76 22.47 -7.91
C ALA A 21 42.58 23.38 -7.51
N GLY A 22 42.91 24.48 -6.83
CA GLY A 22 41.95 25.54 -6.59
C GLY A 22 42.10 26.65 -7.63
N THR A 23 41.00 27.32 -7.99
CA THR A 23 41.04 28.52 -8.80
C THR A 23 41.73 29.63 -8.05
N GLN A 24 42.85 30.15 -8.60
CA GLN A 24 43.59 31.31 -8.06
C GLN A 24 43.48 32.47 -9.04
N ALA A 25 43.31 33.64 -8.51
CA ALA A 25 43.36 34.89 -9.30
C ALA A 25 44.28 35.89 -8.64
N THR A 26 45.03 36.67 -9.47
CA THR A 26 45.86 37.78 -9.03
C THR A 26 45.19 39.09 -9.36
N ASN A 27 45.35 40.11 -8.47
CA ASN A 27 44.74 41.45 -8.59
C ASN A 27 43.19 41.48 -8.59
N THR A 28 42.53 40.48 -7.97
CA THR A 28 41.10 40.50 -7.72
C THR A 28 40.82 40.23 -6.24
N ASN A 29 39.74 40.79 -5.70
CA ASN A 29 39.30 40.57 -4.32
C ASN A 29 38.37 39.36 -4.15
N THR A 30 38.05 38.66 -5.25
CA THR A 30 37.15 37.53 -5.23
C THR A 30 37.69 36.38 -6.07
N VAL A 31 37.58 35.15 -5.52
CA VAL A 31 37.86 33.89 -6.20
C VAL A 31 36.65 32.99 -6.01
N SER A 32 36.15 32.46 -7.08
CA SER A 32 34.94 31.60 -7.06
C SER A 32 35.27 30.17 -7.53
N PRO A 33 35.79 29.31 -6.64
CA PRO A 33 36.00 27.91 -7.00
C PRO A 33 34.66 27.21 -7.22
N THR A 34 34.64 26.26 -8.14
CA THR A 34 33.47 25.43 -8.41
C THR A 34 33.71 24.02 -7.89
N LEU A 35 32.66 23.44 -7.28
CA LEU A 35 32.61 22.04 -6.87
C LEU A 35 31.54 21.34 -7.68
N GLN A 36 31.91 20.31 -8.44
CA GLN A 36 30.92 19.43 -9.08
C GLN A 36 30.57 18.29 -8.13
N ILE A 37 29.27 18.17 -7.85
CA ILE A 37 28.72 17.08 -7.04
C ILE A 37 27.91 16.18 -7.98
N SER A 38 28.20 14.88 -7.97
CA SER A 38 27.46 13.89 -8.74
C SER A 38 26.86 12.85 -7.81
N ALA A 39 25.62 12.42 -8.13
CA ALA A 39 24.92 11.33 -7.46
C ALA A 39 24.11 10.54 -8.47
N THR A 40 24.00 9.23 -8.27
CA THR A 40 23.07 8.38 -9.02
C THR A 40 21.80 8.26 -8.23
N ILE A 41 20.68 8.76 -8.77
CA ILE A 41 19.36 8.69 -8.14
C ILE A 41 18.66 7.44 -8.67
N GLN A 42 18.31 6.52 -7.77
CA GLN A 42 17.56 5.31 -8.10
C GLN A 42 16.06 5.55 -7.96
N LYS A 43 15.27 4.81 -8.75
CA LYS A 43 13.82 4.77 -8.61
C LYS A 43 13.47 4.13 -7.26
N ALA A 44 12.54 4.74 -6.52
CA ALA A 44 11.99 4.20 -5.29
C ALA A 44 10.47 4.12 -5.40
N VAL A 45 9.88 2.99 -4.96
CA VAL A 45 8.43 2.76 -4.95
C VAL A 45 8.04 2.16 -3.60
N ARG A 46 6.99 2.73 -2.98
CA ARG A 46 6.39 2.23 -1.74
C ARG A 46 4.88 2.42 -1.78
N LEU A 47 4.12 1.45 -1.30
CA LEU A 47 2.70 1.55 -1.02
C LEU A 47 2.48 1.30 0.47
N THR A 48 1.80 2.22 1.14
CA THR A 48 1.49 2.12 2.57
C THR A 48 -0.02 2.07 2.75
N LEU A 49 -0.48 1.19 3.63
CA LEU A 49 -1.87 1.13 4.08
C LEU A 49 -1.99 1.75 5.47
N SER A 50 -3.10 2.42 5.73
CA SER A 50 -3.46 2.94 7.07
C SER A 50 -4.98 2.93 7.26
N THR A 51 -5.40 3.08 8.50
CA THR A 51 -6.83 3.27 8.83
C THR A 51 -7.38 4.44 8.02
N GLY A 52 -8.59 4.29 7.51
CA GLY A 52 -9.26 5.30 6.73
C GLY A 52 -9.58 6.57 7.54
N THR A 53 -10.02 7.61 6.83
CA THR A 53 -10.33 8.92 7.40
C THR A 53 -11.74 9.41 7.02
N ALA A 54 -12.56 8.54 6.41
CA ALA A 54 -13.95 8.85 6.13
C ALA A 54 -14.76 9.02 7.44
N ALA A 55 -15.91 9.67 7.39
CA ALA A 55 -16.76 9.89 8.54
C ALA A 55 -17.63 8.64 8.85
N VAL A 56 -16.96 7.52 9.16
CA VAL A 56 -17.58 6.21 9.42
C VAL A 56 -16.88 5.53 10.60
N THR A 57 -17.42 4.42 11.09
CA THR A 57 -16.73 3.58 12.08
C THR A 57 -15.59 2.81 11.36
N HIS A 58 -14.39 2.88 11.91
CA HIS A 58 -13.22 2.26 11.30
C HIS A 58 -12.88 0.92 11.94
N CYS A 59 -12.64 -0.10 11.11
CA CYS A 59 -11.77 -1.19 11.48
C CYS A 59 -10.32 -0.73 11.35
N ALA A 60 -9.56 -0.75 12.41
CA ALA A 60 -8.18 -0.29 12.38
C ALA A 60 -7.33 -1.13 11.43
N VAL A 61 -6.54 -0.46 10.60
CA VAL A 61 -5.45 -1.09 9.85
C VAL A 61 -4.20 -1.07 10.72
N VAL A 62 -3.77 -2.24 11.14
CA VAL A 62 -2.60 -2.41 12.02
C VAL A 62 -1.41 -2.83 11.15
N ASN A 63 -0.30 -2.07 11.25
CA ASN A 63 0.96 -2.44 10.62
C ASN A 63 1.70 -3.44 11.52
N ASN A 64 1.95 -4.64 11.00
CA ASN A 64 2.60 -5.72 11.75
C ASN A 64 4.13 -5.76 11.53
N GLY A 65 4.65 -5.01 10.55
CA GLY A 65 6.07 -5.00 10.20
C GLY A 65 6.60 -6.33 9.63
N GLY A 66 5.71 -7.19 9.12
CA GLY A 66 6.05 -8.51 8.59
C GLY A 66 4.90 -9.13 7.80
N ASN A 67 4.90 -10.44 7.65
CA ASN A 67 3.89 -11.17 6.86
C ASN A 67 2.73 -11.69 7.76
N PRO A 68 1.46 -11.23 7.56
CA PRO A 68 1.10 -10.16 6.64
C PRO A 68 1.59 -8.79 7.12
N ASP A 69 1.88 -7.88 6.16
CA ASP A 69 2.35 -6.53 6.49
C ASP A 69 1.32 -5.73 7.30
N TYR A 70 0.04 -5.90 6.97
CA TYR A 70 -1.09 -5.21 7.59
C TYR A 70 -2.20 -6.18 7.94
N THR A 71 -2.95 -5.88 9.00
CA THR A 71 -4.17 -6.60 9.39
C THR A 71 -5.33 -5.63 9.58
N MET A 72 -6.54 -6.10 9.25
CA MET A 72 -7.81 -5.45 9.56
C MET A 72 -8.76 -6.50 10.13
N ASN A 73 -9.34 -6.22 11.29
CA ASN A 73 -10.21 -7.18 11.99
C ASN A 73 -11.65 -6.69 12.04
N PHE A 74 -12.54 -7.40 11.37
CA PHE A 74 -13.97 -7.11 11.32
C PHE A 74 -14.74 -7.57 12.58
N GLY A 75 -14.09 -8.28 13.50
CA GLY A 75 -14.70 -8.79 14.72
C GLY A 75 -15.59 -10.01 14.48
N THR A 76 -16.60 -10.18 15.34
CA THR A 76 -17.60 -11.26 15.17
C THR A 76 -18.66 -10.81 14.17
N VAL A 77 -18.83 -11.58 13.13
CA VAL A 77 -19.73 -11.32 11.99
C VAL A 77 -20.66 -12.51 11.74
N ASP A 78 -21.85 -12.26 11.23
CA ASP A 78 -22.82 -13.30 10.90
C ASP A 78 -23.64 -12.94 9.64
N ALA A 79 -24.27 -13.94 9.04
CA ALA A 79 -25.06 -13.77 7.81
C ALA A 79 -26.40 -13.03 8.00
N LEU A 80 -26.86 -12.86 9.23
CA LEU A 80 -28.12 -12.18 9.53
C LEU A 80 -27.91 -10.72 9.94
N GLY A 81 -26.66 -10.30 10.11
CA GLY A 81 -26.34 -8.95 10.56
C GLY A 81 -26.77 -8.66 12.02
N ILE A 82 -26.83 -9.69 12.86
CA ILE A 82 -27.21 -9.55 14.27
C ILE A 82 -26.03 -8.99 15.08
N ASN A 83 -24.82 -9.48 14.79
CA ASN A 83 -23.60 -8.94 15.36
C ASN A 83 -23.15 -7.72 14.54
N ALA A 84 -22.85 -6.62 15.20
CA ALA A 84 -22.44 -5.40 14.51
C ALA A 84 -20.98 -5.45 13.97
N GLY A 85 -20.20 -6.46 14.39
CA GLY A 85 -18.76 -6.48 14.10
C GLY A 85 -18.01 -5.33 14.78
N ASN A 86 -16.85 -4.98 14.24
CA ASN A 86 -16.02 -3.86 14.73
C ASN A 86 -16.15 -2.58 13.90
N CYS A 87 -16.88 -2.63 12.78
CA CYS A 87 -16.93 -1.55 11.80
C CYS A 87 -18.37 -1.24 11.40
N ASN A 88 -18.59 -0.90 10.12
CA ASN A 88 -19.93 -0.63 9.60
C ASN A 88 -20.59 -1.92 9.10
N LEU A 89 -21.90 -1.92 9.12
CA LEU A 89 -22.72 -3.04 8.63
C LEU A 89 -23.83 -2.53 7.71
N PHE A 90 -23.94 -3.17 6.55
CA PHE A 90 -25.17 -3.22 5.80
C PHE A 90 -25.83 -4.60 6.05
N GLY A 91 -26.86 -4.63 6.88
CA GLY A 91 -27.63 -5.85 7.11
C GLY A 91 -28.29 -6.35 5.84
N PRO A 92 -28.62 -7.65 5.77
CA PRO A 92 -29.33 -8.21 4.62
C PRO A 92 -30.74 -7.60 4.49
N ALA A 93 -31.13 -7.15 3.30
CA ALA A 93 -32.48 -6.64 3.04
C ALA A 93 -33.52 -7.76 3.21
N ASN A 94 -33.18 -8.98 2.78
CA ASN A 94 -33.97 -10.20 2.98
C ASN A 94 -33.13 -11.20 3.77
N PRO A 95 -33.28 -11.27 5.10
CA PRO A 95 -32.57 -12.24 5.92
C PRO A 95 -32.79 -13.68 5.43
N GLY A 96 -31.72 -14.44 5.27
CA GLY A 96 -31.75 -15.78 4.71
C GLY A 96 -31.62 -15.87 3.18
N VAL A 97 -31.57 -14.73 2.48
CA VAL A 97 -31.35 -14.61 1.02
C VAL A 97 -30.16 -13.73 0.71
N ASP A 98 -30.16 -12.49 1.21
CA ASP A 98 -29.12 -11.53 0.94
C ASP A 98 -27.95 -11.66 1.93
N SER A 99 -26.76 -11.26 1.50
CA SER A 99 -25.56 -11.24 2.36
C SER A 99 -25.59 -10.04 3.30
N ALA A 100 -25.13 -10.24 4.54
CA ALA A 100 -24.67 -9.15 5.39
C ALA A 100 -23.30 -8.68 4.92
N ILE A 101 -23.07 -7.36 4.83
CA ILE A 101 -21.80 -6.78 4.40
C ILE A 101 -21.22 -5.95 5.55
N TYR A 102 -20.13 -6.43 6.13
CA TYR A 102 -19.31 -5.72 7.11
C TYR A 102 -18.20 -5.00 6.40
N TRP A 103 -18.07 -3.69 6.57
CA TRP A 103 -17.16 -2.88 5.75
C TRP A 103 -16.49 -1.77 6.56
N SER A 104 -15.34 -1.35 6.07
CA SER A 104 -14.58 -0.22 6.58
C SER A 104 -13.88 0.50 5.43
N ASP A 105 -13.51 1.74 5.69
CA ASP A 105 -12.58 2.46 4.86
C ASP A 105 -11.13 2.16 5.25
N TYR A 106 -10.24 2.40 4.31
CA TYR A 106 -8.79 2.37 4.49
C TYR A 106 -8.14 3.37 3.54
N ASN A 107 -6.93 3.81 3.87
CA ASN A 107 -6.15 4.69 3.02
C ASN A 107 -4.98 3.93 2.38
N LEU A 108 -4.75 4.20 1.10
CA LEU A 108 -3.59 3.78 0.32
C LEU A 108 -2.75 5.02 0.06
N THR A 109 -1.49 5.02 0.50
CA THR A 109 -0.55 6.12 0.23
C THR A 109 0.61 5.61 -0.61
N PRO A 110 0.58 5.85 -1.93
CA PRO A 110 1.68 5.53 -2.83
C PRO A 110 2.78 6.58 -2.69
N ILE A 111 4.04 6.14 -2.64
CA ILE A 111 5.23 7.00 -2.69
C ILE A 111 6.15 6.47 -3.80
N PHE A 112 6.47 7.31 -4.75
CA PHE A 112 7.40 6.95 -5.83
C PHE A 112 8.12 8.18 -6.38
N THR A 113 9.29 7.96 -6.99
CA THR A 113 10.16 9.00 -7.55
C THR A 113 10.53 8.70 -8.98
N GLY A 114 10.70 9.76 -9.79
CA GLY A 114 11.25 9.67 -11.15
C GLY A 114 10.33 9.00 -12.18
N GLN A 115 9.00 9.00 -11.96
CA GLN A 115 8.03 8.35 -12.83
C GLN A 115 6.98 9.34 -13.33
N SER A 116 6.42 9.04 -14.51
CA SER A 116 5.26 9.74 -15.04
C SER A 116 4.02 9.46 -14.17
N THR A 117 3.18 10.46 -13.95
CA THR A 117 1.92 10.30 -13.21
C THR A 117 0.77 9.75 -14.06
N SER A 118 0.93 9.67 -15.39
CA SER A 118 -0.20 9.49 -16.30
C SER A 118 -0.82 8.08 -16.28
N ASN A 119 -0.02 7.05 -15.98
CA ASN A 119 -0.47 5.64 -16.10
C ASN A 119 -0.26 4.82 -14.83
N ASN A 120 -0.01 5.48 -13.70
CA ASN A 120 0.20 4.76 -12.44
C ASN A 120 -1.13 4.22 -11.93
N THR A 121 -1.14 2.97 -11.48
CA THR A 121 -2.34 2.27 -11.02
C THR A 121 -2.07 1.53 -9.72
N ILE A 122 -3.14 1.33 -8.94
CA ILE A 122 -3.13 0.39 -7.80
C ILE A 122 -4.20 -0.67 -8.09
N THR A 123 -3.79 -1.93 -7.98
CA THR A 123 -4.68 -3.09 -8.09
C THR A 123 -4.75 -3.82 -6.77
N ALA A 124 -5.84 -4.58 -6.56
CA ALA A 124 -6.02 -5.46 -5.42
C ALA A 124 -6.52 -6.84 -5.89
N GLN A 125 -6.07 -7.89 -5.23
CA GLN A 125 -6.48 -9.26 -5.51
C GLN A 125 -6.58 -10.06 -4.20
N VAL A 126 -7.60 -10.91 -4.08
CA VAL A 126 -7.66 -11.91 -3.02
C VAL A 126 -6.72 -13.06 -3.38
N THR A 127 -5.60 -13.17 -2.70
CA THR A 127 -4.58 -14.19 -2.95
C THR A 127 -4.76 -15.43 -2.07
N THR A 128 -5.42 -15.27 -0.92
CA THR A 128 -5.89 -16.39 -0.09
C THR A 128 -7.32 -16.06 0.35
N ASN A 129 -8.27 -16.91 0.01
CA ASN A 129 -9.67 -16.69 0.37
C ASN A 129 -10.00 -17.29 1.74
N PHE A 130 -11.14 -16.90 2.30
CA PHE A 130 -11.70 -17.58 3.46
C PHE A 130 -11.91 -19.08 3.17
N THR A 131 -11.73 -19.91 4.20
CA THR A 131 -12.07 -21.33 4.12
C THR A 131 -13.61 -21.52 4.12
N ALA A 132 -14.34 -20.61 4.77
CA ALA A 132 -15.80 -20.59 4.75
C ALA A 132 -16.31 -20.22 3.35
N ALA A 133 -17.04 -21.12 2.70
CA ALA A 133 -17.56 -20.91 1.35
C ALA A 133 -18.61 -19.79 1.25
N ASN A 134 -19.24 -19.43 2.37
CA ASN A 134 -20.23 -18.36 2.47
C ASN A 134 -19.65 -16.98 2.80
N ALA A 135 -18.33 -16.87 2.92
CA ALA A 135 -17.64 -15.60 3.18
C ALA A 135 -16.81 -15.18 1.98
N SER A 136 -16.85 -13.92 1.62
CA SER A 136 -16.03 -13.36 0.53
C SER A 136 -15.56 -11.94 0.86
N ILE A 137 -14.41 -11.56 0.32
CA ILE A 137 -13.94 -10.18 0.35
C ILE A 137 -14.68 -9.39 -0.74
N VAL A 138 -15.19 -8.23 -0.35
CA VAL A 138 -15.88 -7.29 -1.26
C VAL A 138 -15.18 -5.93 -1.21
N ARG A 139 -15.31 -5.17 -2.27
CA ARG A 139 -14.83 -3.80 -2.39
C ARG A 139 -15.93 -2.86 -2.88
N ASP A 140 -15.81 -1.57 -2.61
CA ASP A 140 -16.63 -0.57 -3.27
C ASP A 140 -16.41 -0.60 -4.79
N SER A 141 -17.48 -0.79 -5.56
CA SER A 141 -17.42 -0.89 -7.03
C SER A 141 -17.05 0.43 -7.68
N ALA A 142 -17.37 1.57 -7.05
CA ALA A 142 -17.07 2.90 -7.56
C ALA A 142 -15.59 3.26 -7.40
N ASN A 143 -14.83 2.57 -6.53
CA ASN A 143 -13.43 2.87 -6.24
C ASN A 143 -13.20 4.36 -5.90
N SER A 144 -14.10 4.93 -5.14
CA SER A 144 -14.12 6.37 -4.81
C SER A 144 -13.81 6.60 -3.33
N SER A 145 -13.66 7.86 -2.92
CA SER A 145 -13.60 8.25 -1.52
C SER A 145 -14.98 8.55 -0.92
N THR A 146 -16.04 8.44 -1.72
CA THR A 146 -17.41 8.65 -1.27
C THR A 146 -17.87 7.45 -0.46
N VAL A 147 -18.43 7.68 0.72
CA VAL A 147 -18.95 6.62 1.59
C VAL A 147 -20.04 5.83 0.85
N PRO A 148 -19.93 4.49 0.76
CA PRO A 148 -20.96 3.66 0.13
C PRO A 148 -22.32 3.84 0.80
N ALA A 149 -23.37 3.98 0.01
CA ALA A 149 -24.72 4.27 0.53
C ALA A 149 -25.51 2.99 0.88
N SER A 150 -25.14 1.85 0.34
CA SER A 150 -25.84 0.57 0.54
C SER A 150 -24.95 -0.63 0.21
N ALA A 151 -25.44 -1.84 0.55
CA ALA A 151 -24.81 -3.10 0.20
C ALA A 151 -24.57 -3.26 -1.32
N ALA A 152 -25.46 -2.70 -2.17
CA ALA A 152 -25.34 -2.76 -3.61
C ALA A 152 -24.13 -2.01 -4.19
N ALA A 153 -23.50 -1.15 -3.41
CA ALA A 153 -22.26 -0.49 -3.79
C ALA A 153 -21.06 -1.45 -3.77
N PHE A 154 -21.16 -2.58 -3.10
CA PHE A 154 -20.08 -3.55 -2.98
C PHE A 154 -20.14 -4.65 -4.03
N THR A 155 -18.99 -5.03 -4.54
CA THR A 155 -18.80 -6.15 -5.45
C THR A 155 -17.67 -7.05 -4.94
N ALA A 156 -17.70 -8.33 -5.31
CA ALA A 156 -16.63 -9.26 -4.94
C ALA A 156 -15.27 -8.75 -5.46
N LEU A 157 -14.25 -8.83 -4.63
CA LEU A 157 -12.88 -8.59 -5.05
C LEU A 157 -12.36 -9.83 -5.78
N GLY A 158 -11.67 -9.61 -6.91
CA GLY A 158 -11.21 -10.69 -7.79
C GLY A 158 -10.25 -11.66 -7.09
N THR A 159 -10.49 -12.96 -7.32
CA THR A 159 -9.62 -14.05 -6.84
C THR A 159 -8.71 -14.58 -7.95
N ALA A 160 -9.22 -14.64 -9.19
CA ALA A 160 -8.47 -15.10 -10.36
C ALA A 160 -7.65 -14.00 -11.04
N SER A 161 -8.11 -12.75 -10.95
CA SER A 161 -7.43 -11.58 -11.51
C SER A 161 -7.50 -10.41 -10.53
N ALA A 162 -6.52 -9.51 -10.61
CA ALA A 162 -6.52 -8.31 -9.80
C ALA A 162 -7.50 -7.26 -10.37
N ASP A 163 -8.24 -6.61 -9.47
CA ASP A 163 -9.09 -5.47 -9.80
C ASP A 163 -8.33 -4.16 -9.69
N THR A 164 -8.53 -3.24 -10.63
CA THR A 164 -8.04 -1.87 -10.51
C THR A 164 -8.88 -1.13 -9.48
N ILE A 165 -8.24 -0.66 -8.40
CA ILE A 165 -8.89 0.08 -7.32
C ILE A 165 -8.53 1.57 -7.31
N ALA A 166 -7.49 1.96 -8.04
CA ALA A 166 -7.12 3.35 -8.28
C ALA A 166 -6.34 3.50 -9.59
N GLY A 167 -6.57 4.58 -10.30
CA GLY A 167 -5.89 4.92 -11.55
C GLY A 167 -6.77 4.79 -12.80
N PRO A 168 -6.20 5.17 -13.97
CA PRO A 168 -4.84 5.69 -14.15
C PRO A 168 -4.65 7.08 -13.50
N GLY A 169 -3.38 7.47 -13.28
CA GLY A 169 -3.06 8.81 -12.78
C GLY A 169 -2.86 8.92 -11.27
N VAL A 170 -2.57 7.80 -10.58
CA VAL A 170 -2.21 7.81 -9.15
C VAL A 170 -1.01 8.72 -8.91
N THR A 171 -1.13 9.63 -7.93
CA THR A 171 -0.10 10.64 -7.60
C THR A 171 0.67 10.23 -6.36
N SER A 172 2.01 10.37 -6.42
CA SER A 172 2.90 10.12 -5.27
C SER A 172 2.58 11.06 -4.10
N GLY A 173 2.52 10.51 -2.90
CA GLY A 173 2.27 11.23 -1.66
C GLY A 173 0.80 11.56 -1.37
N THR A 174 -0.12 11.27 -2.30
CA THR A 174 -1.54 11.52 -2.09
C THR A 174 -2.23 10.28 -1.55
N ALA A 175 -2.82 10.39 -0.35
CA ALA A 175 -3.62 9.33 0.23
C ALA A 175 -4.93 9.15 -0.54
N LEU A 176 -5.29 7.90 -0.80
CA LEU A 176 -6.51 7.51 -1.50
C LEU A 176 -7.39 6.70 -0.54
N THR A 177 -8.53 7.26 -0.14
CA THR A 177 -9.51 6.52 0.66
C THR A 177 -10.26 5.53 -0.23
N ARG A 178 -10.40 4.29 0.26
CA ARG A 178 -11.13 3.19 -0.40
C ARG A 178 -11.91 2.41 0.66
N PHE A 179 -12.86 1.58 0.21
CA PHE A 179 -13.69 0.79 1.08
C PHE A 179 -13.56 -0.70 0.73
N ILE A 180 -13.43 -1.52 1.77
CA ILE A 180 -13.32 -2.97 1.69
C ILE A 180 -14.22 -3.59 2.74
N GLY A 181 -14.67 -4.80 2.50
CA GLY A 181 -15.56 -5.48 3.43
C GLY A 181 -15.52 -6.99 3.31
N VAL A 182 -16.29 -7.62 4.17
CA VAL A 182 -16.58 -9.05 4.18
C VAL A 182 -18.07 -9.21 3.97
N ALA A 183 -18.45 -9.92 2.91
CA ALA A 183 -19.83 -10.34 2.67
C ALA A 183 -20.02 -11.74 3.24
N ILE A 184 -21.03 -11.92 4.07
CA ILE A 184 -21.42 -13.22 4.65
C ILE A 184 -22.79 -13.60 4.10
N ALA A 185 -22.82 -14.62 3.26
CA ALA A 185 -24.06 -15.14 2.67
C ALA A 185 -24.76 -16.12 3.62
N PRO A 186 -26.10 -16.12 3.68
CA PRO A 186 -26.85 -17.11 4.40
C PRO A 186 -26.93 -18.39 3.56
N THR A 187 -25.99 -19.32 3.75
CA THR A 187 -26.03 -20.61 3.04
C THR A 187 -26.39 -21.74 3.99
N ASN A 188 -27.20 -22.66 3.52
CA ASN A 188 -27.56 -23.89 4.23
C ASN A 188 -26.71 -25.09 3.77
N GLY A 189 -25.61 -24.86 3.05
CA GLY A 189 -24.79 -25.88 2.40
C GLY A 189 -23.57 -26.34 3.18
N ALA A 190 -22.97 -27.42 2.72
CA ALA A 190 -21.63 -27.82 3.14
C ALA A 190 -20.62 -26.72 2.82
N GLY A 191 -19.68 -26.47 3.74
CA GLY A 191 -18.68 -25.40 3.61
C GLY A 191 -19.00 -24.11 4.38
N THR A 192 -20.17 -24.03 5.04
CA THR A 192 -20.43 -22.98 6.04
C THR A 192 -19.66 -23.33 7.30
N LEU A 193 -18.60 -22.58 7.57
CA LEU A 193 -17.78 -22.76 8.76
C LEU A 193 -18.09 -21.68 9.79
N THR A 194 -18.00 -22.05 11.06
CA THR A 194 -17.99 -21.12 12.19
C THR A 194 -16.58 -21.05 12.78
N GLY A 195 -16.27 -19.96 13.49
CA GLY A 195 -14.97 -19.75 14.10
C GLY A 195 -14.11 -18.75 13.35
N ALA A 196 -12.87 -18.60 13.78
CA ALA A 196 -11.93 -17.61 13.22
C ALA A 196 -11.61 -17.96 11.76
N GLN A 197 -11.78 -16.98 10.88
CA GLN A 197 -11.49 -17.07 9.45
C GLN A 197 -10.54 -15.94 9.06
N SER A 198 -9.68 -16.18 8.08
CA SER A 198 -8.80 -15.15 7.52
C SER A 198 -8.75 -15.26 5.99
N ALA A 199 -8.57 -14.12 5.35
CA ALA A 199 -8.28 -14.01 3.93
C ALA A 199 -7.14 -13.02 3.72
N THR A 200 -6.41 -13.15 2.62
CA THR A 200 -5.31 -12.24 2.26
C THR A 200 -5.65 -11.48 0.99
N VAL A 201 -5.49 -10.17 1.04
CA VAL A 201 -5.60 -9.29 -0.12
C VAL A 201 -4.22 -8.72 -0.42
N THR A 202 -3.75 -8.89 -1.65
CA THR A 202 -2.49 -8.32 -2.14
C THR A 202 -2.78 -7.05 -2.91
N PHE A 203 -2.15 -5.96 -2.52
CA PHE A 203 -2.19 -4.66 -3.21
C PHE A 203 -0.92 -4.48 -4.02
N THR A 204 -1.06 -4.07 -5.28
CA THR A 204 0.07 -3.84 -6.18
C THR A 204 0.02 -2.42 -6.74
N LEU A 205 1.08 -1.66 -6.50
CA LEU A 205 1.31 -0.35 -7.13
C LEU A 205 2.17 -0.55 -8.39
N THR A 206 1.63 -0.22 -9.54
CA THR A 206 2.36 -0.17 -10.81
C THR A 206 2.68 1.27 -11.16
N VAL A 207 3.97 1.57 -11.37
CA VAL A 207 4.48 2.91 -11.68
C VAL A 207 5.20 2.86 -13.02
N ASN A 208 4.72 3.64 -14.00
CA ASN A 208 5.19 3.65 -15.39
C ASN A 208 6.01 4.90 -15.72
#